data_ab4d8d937bcc784a5a8d51cbaf6ecf77
#
_entry.id   ab4d8d937bcc784a5a8d51cbaf6ecf77
#
_cell.length_a   1.000
_cell.length_b   1.000
_cell.length_c   1.000
_cell.angle_alpha   90.00
_cell.angle_beta   90.00
_cell.angle_gamma   90.00
#
_symmetry.space_group_name_H-M   'P 1'
#
loop_
_entity.id
_entity.type
_entity.pdbx_description
1 polymer ?
#
loop_
_entity_poly.entity_id
_entity_poly.type
_entity_poly.pdbx_seq_one_letter_code
_entity_poly.pdbx_strand_id
1 'polypeptide(L)'
;YPEQVPQDVCDEARAITTRMADNQYMNMVSCWSREPRVDGDKTFARTIMGWSNGYGVMRNLKVPGTISEGMMHDYLPETYRLMNIDYKRQESFQFAKTFYDHFCDGELPYGAIGGKIHDVYQKQTFPDYKPRKNTRDVFRPINRGIVELWQGDQLLDTYVTDTLYNGVYYFWNLQPGTYTVKAKPEGYYPQEQTLEVKNNEISYG
;
A
#
# COMPACT_ATOMS: atom_id res chain seq x y z
N TYR A 1 25.26 -19.52 11.87
CA TYR A 1 24.47 -18.26 11.93
C TYR A 1 23.14 -18.41 12.70
N PRO A 2 22.33 -19.48 12.52
CA PRO A 2 21.11 -19.67 13.31
C PRO A 2 21.37 -19.73 14.82
N GLU A 3 22.50 -20.23 15.17
CA GLU A 3 22.94 -20.45 16.59
C GLU A 3 23.37 -19.15 17.30
N GLN A 4 23.52 -18.05 16.56
CA GLN A 4 24.03 -16.78 17.10
C GLN A 4 22.92 -15.75 17.38
N VAL A 5 21.70 -15.97 16.86
CA VAL A 5 20.56 -15.09 17.10
C VAL A 5 19.63 -15.77 18.10
N PRO A 6 19.34 -15.16 19.25
CA PRO A 6 18.40 -15.69 20.23
C PRO A 6 17.04 -16.01 19.60
N GLN A 7 16.40 -17.07 20.05
CA GLN A 7 15.12 -17.53 19.48
C GLN A 7 14.01 -16.51 19.66
N ASP A 8 13.96 -15.84 20.79
CA ASP A 8 13.02 -14.76 21.10
C ASP A 8 13.13 -13.60 20.12
N VAL A 9 14.34 -13.22 19.73
CA VAL A 9 14.58 -12.20 18.69
C VAL A 9 14.04 -12.64 17.33
N CYS A 10 14.19 -13.92 16.98
CA CYS A 10 13.65 -14.46 15.74
C CYS A 10 12.12 -14.51 15.76
N ASP A 11 11.52 -14.88 16.87
CA ASP A 11 10.07 -14.98 17.03
C ASP A 11 9.42 -13.59 16.99
N GLU A 12 10.03 -12.61 17.63
CA GLU A 12 9.63 -11.21 17.59
C GLU A 12 9.71 -10.64 16.16
N ALA A 13 10.83 -10.85 15.47
CA ALA A 13 11.00 -10.43 14.08
C ALA A 13 9.93 -11.05 13.16
N ARG A 14 9.58 -12.31 13.40
CA ARG A 14 8.51 -13.00 12.67
C ARG A 14 7.15 -12.36 12.93
N ALA A 15 6.84 -12.05 14.18
CA ALA A 15 5.58 -11.41 14.56
C ALA A 15 5.43 -10.04 13.88
N ILE A 16 6.47 -9.19 13.91
CA ILE A 16 6.48 -7.89 13.23
C ILE A 16 6.31 -8.06 11.73
N THR A 17 7.07 -8.97 11.11
CA THR A 17 7.05 -9.19 9.66
C THR A 17 5.69 -9.69 9.17
N THR A 18 5.06 -10.62 9.91
CA THR A 18 3.73 -11.13 9.59
C THR A 18 2.71 -10.00 9.62
N ARG A 19 2.69 -9.23 10.71
CA ARG A 19 1.77 -8.08 10.85
C ARG A 19 1.97 -7.03 9.77
N MET A 20 3.23 -6.73 9.42
CA MET A 20 3.57 -5.79 8.35
C MET A 20 3.05 -6.28 6.99
N ALA A 21 3.26 -7.55 6.67
CA ALA A 21 2.80 -8.16 5.44
C ALA A 21 1.27 -8.16 5.34
N ASP A 22 0.58 -8.51 6.43
CA ASP A 22 -0.87 -8.49 6.51
C ASP A 22 -1.41 -7.07 6.32
N ASN A 23 -0.87 -6.08 7.02
CA ASN A 23 -1.28 -4.69 6.89
C ASN A 23 -1.07 -4.17 5.46
N GLN A 24 0.08 -4.41 4.86
CA GLN A 24 0.35 -4.01 3.48
C GLN A 24 -0.59 -4.70 2.51
N TYR A 25 -0.78 -5.99 2.64
CA TYR A 25 -1.65 -6.74 1.76
C TYR A 25 -3.10 -6.28 1.82
N MET A 26 -3.63 -6.10 3.02
CA MET A 26 -5.04 -5.73 3.22
C MET A 26 -5.32 -4.26 2.87
N ASN A 27 -4.32 -3.40 2.97
CA ASN A 27 -4.51 -1.95 2.95
C ASN A 27 -3.72 -1.22 1.84
N MET A 28 -3.11 -1.94 0.92
CA MET A 28 -2.46 -1.34 -0.24
C MET A 28 -3.18 -1.72 -1.52
N VAL A 29 -3.39 -0.73 -2.40
CA VAL A 29 -3.92 -0.99 -3.75
C VAL A 29 -2.80 -1.59 -4.60
N SER A 30 -2.37 -2.79 -4.26
CA SER A 30 -1.40 -3.57 -5.01
C SER A 30 -2.09 -4.65 -5.84
N CYS A 31 -1.53 -4.96 -6.97
CA CYS A 31 -1.97 -6.08 -7.82
C CYS A 31 -1.19 -7.36 -7.55
N TRP A 32 -0.22 -7.33 -6.67
CA TRP A 32 0.62 -8.47 -6.34
C TRP A 32 0.04 -9.32 -5.22
N SER A 33 0.47 -10.49 -5.17
CA SER A 33 0.22 -11.65 -4.33
C SER A 33 -0.54 -11.41 -3.02
N ARG A 34 -1.45 -12.31 -2.76
CA ARG A 34 -2.15 -12.45 -1.48
C ARG A 34 -1.32 -13.15 -0.40
N GLU A 35 -0.17 -13.69 -0.76
CA GLU A 35 0.63 -14.43 0.19
C GLU A 35 1.80 -13.57 0.62
N PRO A 36 1.71 -12.95 1.80
CA PRO A 36 2.88 -12.36 2.42
C PRO A 36 3.89 -13.48 2.61
N ARG A 37 5.04 -13.36 1.99
CA ARG A 37 6.13 -14.28 2.23
C ARG A 37 6.82 -13.85 3.50
N VAL A 38 6.28 -14.33 4.60
CA VAL A 38 6.92 -14.15 5.88
C VAL A 38 7.93 -15.24 6.07
N ASP A 39 9.18 -14.88 6.07
CA ASP A 39 10.28 -15.80 6.28
C ASP A 39 11.16 -15.31 7.42
N GLY A 40 10.70 -15.51 8.62
CA GLY A 40 11.39 -15.08 9.82
C GLY A 40 12.66 -15.86 10.13
N ASP A 41 12.94 -16.95 9.42
CA ASP A 41 14.03 -17.87 9.79
C ASP A 41 15.10 -18.11 8.73
N LYS A 42 15.21 -17.24 7.73
CA LYS A 42 16.20 -17.37 6.63
C LYS A 42 15.80 -18.37 5.55
N THR A 43 14.68 -19.07 5.68
CA THR A 43 14.27 -20.13 4.76
C THR A 43 14.06 -19.56 3.36
N PHE A 44 13.45 -18.38 3.25
CA PHE A 44 13.27 -17.72 1.96
C PHE A 44 14.60 -17.45 1.26
N ALA A 45 15.53 -16.79 1.95
CA ALA A 45 16.82 -16.45 1.34
C ALA A 45 17.64 -17.70 0.98
N ARG A 46 17.59 -18.74 1.82
CA ARG A 46 18.29 -20.02 1.54
C ARG A 46 17.60 -20.82 0.46
N THR A 47 16.29 -21.02 0.57
CA THR A 47 15.56 -21.99 -0.23
C THR A 47 15.19 -21.42 -1.59
N ILE A 48 14.78 -20.16 -1.64
CA ILE A 48 14.29 -19.52 -2.86
C ILE A 48 15.42 -18.81 -3.60
N MET A 49 16.28 -18.06 -2.88
CA MET A 49 17.34 -17.24 -3.49
C MET A 49 18.69 -17.97 -3.55
N GLY A 50 18.81 -19.15 -2.94
CA GLY A 50 20.06 -19.91 -2.88
C GLY A 50 21.18 -19.24 -2.05
N TRP A 51 20.86 -18.25 -1.22
CA TRP A 51 21.82 -17.52 -0.40
C TRP A 51 22.04 -18.22 0.95
N SER A 52 23.09 -18.99 1.02
CA SER A 52 23.42 -19.79 2.23
C SER A 52 23.50 -18.97 3.53
N ASN A 53 23.80 -17.67 3.43
CA ASN A 53 23.99 -16.78 4.57
C ASN A 53 22.85 -15.76 4.77
N GLY A 54 21.74 -15.88 4.03
CA GLY A 54 20.64 -14.93 4.09
C GLY A 54 21.02 -13.52 3.60
N TYR A 55 20.16 -12.55 3.88
CA TYR A 55 20.40 -11.15 3.53
C TYR A 55 21.53 -10.54 4.38
N GLY A 56 22.49 -9.87 3.70
CA GLY A 56 23.66 -9.29 4.35
C GLY A 56 23.29 -8.30 5.48
N VAL A 57 22.29 -7.47 5.25
CA VAL A 57 21.83 -6.46 6.23
C VAL A 57 21.18 -7.08 7.48
N MET A 58 20.72 -8.31 7.39
CA MET A 58 20.07 -9.04 8.50
C MET A 58 21.04 -9.92 9.27
N ARG A 59 22.31 -10.00 8.84
CA ARG A 59 23.30 -10.85 9.52
C ARG A 59 23.67 -10.26 10.85
N ASN A 60 23.76 -11.13 11.84
CA ASN A 60 24.22 -10.78 13.17
C ASN A 60 23.37 -9.71 13.90
N LEU A 61 22.14 -9.48 13.48
CA LEU A 61 21.23 -8.65 14.24
C LEU A 61 20.99 -9.28 15.63
N LYS A 62 21.09 -8.45 16.65
CA LYS A 62 20.79 -8.80 18.03
C LYS A 62 19.44 -8.23 18.48
N VAL A 63 18.75 -7.61 17.58
CA VAL A 63 17.41 -7.05 17.76
C VAL A 63 16.51 -7.55 16.62
N PRO A 64 15.20 -7.61 16.82
CA PRO A 64 14.26 -7.96 15.76
C PRO A 64 14.45 -7.06 14.56
N GLY A 65 14.41 -7.63 13.37
CA GLY A 65 14.54 -6.89 12.12
C GLY A 65 13.70 -7.50 11.02
N THR A 66 13.23 -6.65 10.13
CA THR A 66 12.47 -7.05 8.94
C THR A 66 12.93 -6.25 7.72
N ILE A 67 12.80 -6.84 6.55
CA ILE A 67 12.95 -6.15 5.27
C ILE A 67 11.59 -6.14 4.60
N SER A 68 11.14 -4.96 4.21
CA SER A 68 9.99 -4.81 3.33
C SER A 68 10.49 -4.65 1.89
N GLU A 69 10.03 -5.51 1.02
CA GLU A 69 10.19 -5.40 -0.44
C GLU A 69 8.82 -5.11 -1.03
N GLY A 70 8.37 -3.86 -0.86
CA GLY A 70 7.11 -3.40 -1.40
C GLY A 70 7.24 -3.10 -2.89
N MET A 71 6.34 -3.68 -3.70
CA MET A 71 6.21 -3.42 -5.13
C MET A 71 7.41 -3.79 -6.00
N MET A 72 7.12 -4.05 -7.27
CA MET A 72 8.12 -4.45 -8.26
C MET A 72 8.39 -3.28 -9.22
N HIS A 73 9.59 -2.73 -9.17
CA HIS A 73 9.98 -1.59 -10.00
C HIS A 73 10.07 -1.90 -11.51
N ASP A 74 10.16 -3.16 -11.89
CA ASP A 74 10.12 -3.63 -13.28
C ASP A 74 8.69 -3.97 -13.77
N TYR A 75 7.69 -3.89 -12.91
CA TYR A 75 6.29 -3.96 -13.28
C TYR A 75 5.72 -2.53 -13.44
N LEU A 76 5.61 -2.07 -14.69
CA LEU A 76 5.31 -0.66 -15.00
C LEU A 76 4.10 -0.08 -14.26
N PRO A 77 2.97 -0.77 -14.06
CA PRO A 77 1.87 -0.23 -13.27
C PRO A 77 2.28 0.14 -11.84
N GLU A 78 3.14 -0.63 -11.21
CA GLU A 78 3.67 -0.32 -9.88
C GLU A 78 4.75 0.75 -9.93
N THR A 79 5.59 0.75 -10.95
CA THR A 79 6.57 1.81 -11.16
C THR A 79 5.90 3.18 -11.23
N TYR A 80 4.82 3.32 -12.00
CA TYR A 80 4.07 4.58 -12.07
C TYR A 80 3.42 4.96 -10.73
N ARG A 81 2.94 3.99 -9.95
CA ARG A 81 2.45 4.25 -8.58
C ARG A 81 3.57 4.68 -7.64
N LEU A 82 4.73 4.03 -7.72
CA LEU A 82 5.91 4.39 -6.91
C LEU A 82 6.44 5.81 -7.17
N MET A 83 6.17 6.37 -8.34
CA MET A 83 6.50 7.77 -8.63
C MET A 83 5.57 8.75 -7.90
N ASN A 84 4.41 8.31 -7.45
CA ASN A 84 3.46 9.13 -6.70
C ASN A 84 3.83 9.17 -5.21
N ILE A 85 3.99 10.39 -4.66
CA ILE A 85 4.38 10.55 -3.25
C ILE A 85 3.29 10.07 -2.28
N ASP A 86 2.02 10.24 -2.64
CA ASP A 86 0.91 9.87 -1.77
C ASP A 86 0.68 8.36 -1.76
N TYR A 87 1.05 7.67 -2.83
CA TYR A 87 1.11 6.21 -2.82
C TYR A 87 2.17 5.68 -1.85
N LYS A 88 3.34 6.32 -1.81
CA LYS A 88 4.37 6.01 -0.81
C LYS A 88 3.94 6.37 0.63
N ARG A 89 3.14 7.42 0.80
CA ARG A 89 2.54 7.75 2.10
C ARG A 89 1.55 6.69 2.57
N GLN A 90 0.79 6.07 1.66
CA GLN A 90 -0.07 4.93 2.01
C GLN A 90 0.76 3.76 2.54
N GLU A 91 1.88 3.44 1.90
CA GLU A 91 2.81 2.41 2.39
C GLU A 91 3.38 2.78 3.77
N SER A 92 3.82 4.03 3.93
CA SER A 92 4.32 4.54 5.21
C SER A 92 3.29 4.46 6.34
N PHE A 93 2.02 4.69 6.01
CA PHE A 93 0.92 4.50 6.97
C PHE A 93 0.84 3.05 7.45
N GLN A 94 0.99 2.07 6.54
CA GLN A 94 0.97 0.65 6.91
C GLN A 94 2.16 0.26 7.80
N PHE A 95 3.32 0.85 7.55
CA PHE A 95 4.47 0.66 8.45
C PHE A 95 4.21 1.27 9.83
N ALA A 96 3.75 2.52 9.87
CA ALA A 96 3.41 3.19 11.12
C ALA A 96 2.37 2.39 11.91
N LYS A 97 1.30 1.94 11.25
CA LYS A 97 0.29 1.06 11.84
C LYS A 97 0.94 -0.20 12.43
N THR A 98 1.78 -0.87 11.67
CA THR A 98 2.43 -2.11 12.11
C THR A 98 3.23 -1.91 13.40
N PHE A 99 4.03 -0.86 13.45
CA PHE A 99 4.84 -0.57 14.63
C PHE A 99 3.99 -0.08 15.80
N TYR A 100 2.97 0.70 15.52
CA TYR A 100 2.07 1.18 16.57
C TYR A 100 1.28 0.02 17.21
N ASP A 101 0.70 -0.85 16.39
CA ASP A 101 -0.01 -2.05 16.84
C ASP A 101 0.91 -3.03 17.60
N HIS A 102 2.21 -3.02 17.28
CA HIS A 102 3.16 -3.98 17.86
C HIS A 102 3.75 -3.49 19.18
N PHE A 103 4.11 -2.21 19.28
CA PHE A 103 4.86 -1.66 20.41
C PHE A 103 4.05 -0.77 21.35
N CYS A 104 2.88 -0.27 20.92
CA CYS A 104 2.16 0.76 21.67
C CYS A 104 0.84 0.29 22.29
N ASP A 105 0.43 -0.96 22.07
CA ASP A 105 -0.87 -1.51 22.51
C ASP A 105 -2.06 -0.57 22.20
N GLY A 106 -2.02 0.11 21.06
CA GLY A 106 -2.99 1.13 20.69
C GLY A 106 -3.23 1.20 19.19
N GLU A 107 -4.04 2.15 18.80
CA GLU A 107 -4.39 2.44 17.42
C GLU A 107 -3.98 3.87 17.05
N LEU A 108 -3.56 4.09 15.82
CA LEU A 108 -3.41 5.45 15.30
C LEU A 108 -4.76 6.16 15.40
N PRO A 109 -4.84 7.37 16.01
CA PRO A 109 -6.12 8.01 16.31
C PRO A 109 -6.78 8.68 15.08
N TYR A 110 -6.45 8.22 13.91
CA TYR A 110 -6.96 8.69 12.63
C TYR A 110 -6.91 7.56 11.59
N GLY A 111 -7.69 7.72 10.55
CA GLY A 111 -7.65 6.88 9.37
C GLY A 111 -7.34 7.68 8.12
N ALA A 112 -7.55 7.06 6.98
CA ALA A 112 -7.34 7.66 5.67
C ALA A 112 -8.32 7.09 4.63
N ILE A 113 -8.43 7.78 3.51
CA ILE A 113 -9.08 7.27 2.30
C ILE A 113 -8.07 7.30 1.17
N GLY A 114 -7.90 6.16 0.51
CA GLY A 114 -7.08 6.03 -0.68
C GLY A 114 -7.85 5.40 -1.83
N GLY A 115 -7.36 5.62 -3.05
CA GLY A 115 -7.97 4.98 -4.21
C GLY A 115 -7.28 5.33 -5.52
N LYS A 116 -7.90 4.87 -6.61
CA LYS A 116 -7.45 5.15 -7.97
C LYS A 116 -8.64 5.46 -8.88
N ILE A 117 -8.50 6.49 -9.70
CA ILE A 117 -9.45 6.76 -10.79
C ILE A 117 -8.88 6.29 -12.13
N HIS A 118 -9.69 5.60 -12.89
CA HIS A 118 -9.32 5.09 -14.21
C HIS A 118 -10.52 4.98 -15.15
N ASP A 119 -10.26 5.03 -16.44
CA ASP A 119 -11.27 4.84 -17.47
C ASP A 119 -11.48 3.34 -17.71
N VAL A 120 -12.62 2.81 -17.30
CA VAL A 120 -12.95 1.38 -17.45
C VAL A 120 -13.24 0.97 -18.90
N TYR A 121 -13.44 1.93 -19.81
CA TYR A 121 -13.68 1.68 -21.22
C TYR A 121 -12.43 1.78 -22.09
N GLN A 122 -11.36 2.36 -21.56
CA GLN A 122 -10.08 2.48 -22.26
C GLN A 122 -8.99 1.66 -21.58
N LYS A 123 -8.26 0.91 -22.39
CA LYS A 123 -7.09 0.19 -21.92
C LYS A 123 -5.84 1.07 -21.98
N GLN A 124 -4.92 0.83 -21.08
CA GLN A 124 -3.58 1.40 -21.18
C GLN A 124 -2.83 0.76 -22.36
N THR A 125 -2.27 1.60 -23.23
CA THR A 125 -1.64 1.18 -24.49
C THR A 125 -0.16 1.48 -24.58
N PHE A 126 0.52 1.82 -23.49
CA PHE A 126 1.96 2.03 -23.52
C PHE A 126 2.68 0.76 -23.96
N PRO A 127 3.71 0.84 -24.84
CA PRO A 127 4.33 -0.31 -25.48
C PRO A 127 4.80 -1.40 -24.50
N ASP A 128 5.38 -0.99 -23.38
CA ASP A 128 5.93 -1.91 -22.39
C ASP A 128 4.99 -2.17 -21.20
N TYR A 129 3.78 -1.61 -21.25
CA TYR A 129 2.80 -1.77 -20.21
C TYR A 129 2.09 -3.12 -20.35
N LYS A 130 2.53 -4.10 -19.58
CA LYS A 130 1.99 -5.46 -19.59
C LYS A 130 1.26 -5.75 -18.28
N PRO A 131 0.00 -5.35 -18.15
CA PRO A 131 -0.74 -5.55 -16.92
C PRO A 131 -0.97 -7.04 -16.65
N ARG A 132 -0.96 -7.42 -15.39
CA ARG A 132 -1.31 -8.78 -14.99
C ARG A 132 -2.78 -9.07 -15.29
N LYS A 133 -3.06 -10.32 -15.67
CA LYS A 133 -4.43 -10.79 -15.89
C LYS A 133 -5.26 -10.61 -14.63
N ASN A 134 -6.53 -10.25 -14.80
CA ASN A 134 -7.51 -10.08 -13.72
C ASN A 134 -7.20 -8.93 -12.74
N THR A 135 -6.37 -7.96 -13.12
CA THR A 135 -6.16 -6.74 -12.37
C THR A 135 -6.84 -5.55 -13.05
N ARG A 136 -7.12 -4.49 -12.29
CA ARG A 136 -7.61 -3.22 -12.85
C ARG A 136 -6.53 -2.42 -13.56
N ASP A 137 -5.28 -2.84 -13.50
CA ASP A 137 -4.17 -2.19 -14.18
C ASP A 137 -4.26 -2.23 -15.71
N VAL A 138 -5.17 -3.04 -16.27
CA VAL A 138 -5.49 -3.04 -17.70
C VAL A 138 -6.14 -1.72 -18.13
N PHE A 139 -6.79 -1.00 -17.22
CA PHE A 139 -7.51 0.22 -17.53
C PHE A 139 -6.60 1.45 -17.48
N ARG A 140 -6.93 2.44 -18.30
CA ARG A 140 -6.16 3.67 -18.39
C ARG A 140 -6.37 4.55 -17.16
N PRO A 141 -5.32 4.83 -16.36
CA PRO A 141 -5.42 5.77 -15.26
C PRO A 141 -5.73 7.19 -15.75
N ILE A 142 -6.51 7.93 -15.00
CA ILE A 142 -6.90 9.30 -15.34
C ILE A 142 -5.93 10.28 -14.67
N ASN A 143 -5.23 11.04 -15.51
CA ASN A 143 -4.39 12.14 -15.07
C ASN A 143 -5.19 13.41 -14.84
N ARG A 144 -4.78 14.25 -13.90
CA ARG A 144 -5.41 15.54 -13.58
C ARG A 144 -6.90 15.45 -13.24
N GLY A 145 -7.35 14.26 -12.84
CA GLY A 145 -8.71 14.06 -12.39
C GLY A 145 -8.94 14.67 -11.02
N ILE A 146 -10.02 15.42 -10.88
CA ILE A 146 -10.40 16.03 -9.61
C ILE A 146 -11.13 14.99 -8.77
N VAL A 147 -10.71 14.83 -7.52
CA VAL A 147 -11.35 13.98 -6.50
C VAL A 147 -11.62 14.84 -5.28
N GLU A 148 -12.89 14.98 -4.93
CA GLU A 148 -13.34 15.76 -3.79
C GLU A 148 -13.66 14.86 -2.60
N LEU A 149 -13.32 15.31 -1.39
CA LEU A 149 -13.69 14.69 -0.13
C LEU A 149 -14.77 15.50 0.55
N TRP A 150 -15.89 14.87 0.85
CA TRP A 150 -17.04 15.47 1.47
C TRP A 150 -17.41 14.79 2.79
N GLN A 151 -17.92 15.57 3.75
CA GLN A 151 -18.59 15.04 4.93
C GLN A 151 -19.96 15.71 5.06
N GLY A 152 -21.02 14.95 4.86
CA GLY A 152 -22.35 15.53 4.64
C GLY A 152 -22.33 16.47 3.43
N ASP A 153 -22.78 17.71 3.63
CA ASP A 153 -22.81 18.75 2.58
C ASP A 153 -21.55 19.63 2.56
N GLN A 154 -20.57 19.34 3.41
CA GLN A 154 -19.33 20.11 3.50
C GLN A 154 -18.24 19.50 2.65
N LEU A 155 -17.67 20.28 1.71
CA LEU A 155 -16.42 19.96 1.03
C LEU A 155 -15.27 20.19 2.00
N LEU A 156 -14.50 19.13 2.28
CA LEU A 156 -13.36 19.17 3.20
C LEU A 156 -12.05 19.36 2.47
N ASP A 157 -11.87 18.68 1.34
CA ASP A 157 -10.60 18.70 0.60
C ASP A 157 -10.81 18.37 -0.87
N THR A 158 -9.82 18.70 -1.69
CA THR A 158 -9.81 18.41 -3.13
C THR A 158 -8.43 17.91 -3.53
N TYR A 159 -8.39 16.75 -4.13
CA TYR A 159 -7.19 16.13 -4.67
C TYR A 159 -7.19 16.19 -6.19
N VAL A 160 -6.05 16.47 -6.80
CA VAL A 160 -5.86 16.39 -8.25
C VAL A 160 -4.84 15.31 -8.54
N THR A 161 -5.25 14.26 -9.25
CA THR A 161 -4.32 13.19 -9.61
C THR A 161 -3.17 13.72 -10.45
N ASP A 162 -2.00 13.14 -10.30
CA ASP A 162 -0.81 13.57 -11.03
C ASP A 162 -0.88 13.28 -12.54
N THR A 163 0.22 13.49 -13.25
CA THR A 163 0.33 13.24 -14.69
C THR A 163 1.14 11.97 -15.01
N LEU A 164 1.37 11.12 -14.01
CA LEU A 164 2.25 9.96 -14.10
C LEU A 164 1.48 8.64 -14.37
N TYR A 165 0.26 8.74 -14.86
CA TYR A 165 -0.55 7.58 -15.26
C TYR A 165 -0.72 6.51 -14.18
N ASN A 166 -0.93 6.93 -12.95
CA ASN A 166 -1.26 6.05 -11.82
C ASN A 166 -2.69 6.27 -11.30
N GLY A 167 -3.27 7.45 -11.50
CA GLY A 167 -4.65 7.81 -11.09
C GLY A 167 -4.86 7.81 -9.57
N VAL A 168 -3.79 7.76 -8.78
CA VAL A 168 -3.83 7.67 -7.32
C VAL A 168 -4.35 8.95 -6.70
N TYR A 169 -5.19 8.80 -5.67
CA TYR A 169 -5.56 9.85 -4.74
C TYR A 169 -5.44 9.37 -3.29
N TYR A 170 -5.27 10.31 -2.36
CA TYR A 170 -5.09 9.99 -0.95
C TYR A 170 -5.50 11.17 -0.05
N PHE A 171 -6.41 10.91 0.89
CA PHE A 171 -6.79 11.81 1.97
C PHE A 171 -6.39 11.18 3.30
N TRP A 172 -5.55 11.84 4.04
CA TRP A 172 -4.97 11.28 5.27
C TRP A 172 -5.38 12.09 6.50
N ASN A 173 -5.10 11.56 7.68
CA ASN A 173 -5.41 12.20 8.97
C ASN A 173 -6.90 12.52 9.15
N LEU A 174 -7.74 11.59 8.70
CA LEU A 174 -9.20 11.72 8.83
C LEU A 174 -9.67 11.16 10.17
N GLN A 175 -10.58 11.87 10.81
CA GLN A 175 -11.26 11.34 11.99
C GLN A 175 -12.22 10.21 11.57
N PRO A 176 -12.50 9.24 12.47
CA PRO A 176 -13.51 8.23 12.20
C PRO A 176 -14.86 8.87 11.84
N GLY A 177 -15.51 8.32 10.82
CA GLY A 177 -16.79 8.84 10.34
C GLY A 177 -17.09 8.44 8.91
N THR A 178 -18.23 8.91 8.44
CA THR A 178 -18.70 8.66 7.07
C THR A 178 -18.33 9.82 6.17
N TYR A 179 -17.70 9.51 5.05
CA TYR A 179 -17.25 10.46 4.03
C TYR A 179 -17.75 10.06 2.65
N THR A 180 -17.92 11.03 1.78
CA THR A 180 -18.20 10.78 0.36
C THR A 180 -17.04 11.28 -0.49
N VAL A 181 -16.50 10.40 -1.31
CA VAL A 181 -15.49 10.74 -2.32
C VAL A 181 -16.21 10.93 -3.65
N LYS A 182 -15.97 12.06 -4.32
CA LYS A 182 -16.56 12.40 -5.63
C LYS A 182 -15.46 12.62 -6.65
N ALA A 183 -15.34 11.70 -7.59
CA ALA A 183 -14.43 11.85 -8.74
C ALA A 183 -15.12 12.61 -9.87
N LYS A 184 -14.50 13.71 -10.32
CA LYS A 184 -15.03 14.61 -11.36
C LYS A 184 -13.96 14.90 -12.43
N PRO A 185 -13.42 13.89 -13.11
CA PRO A 185 -12.44 14.15 -14.16
C PRO A 185 -13.10 14.80 -15.38
N GLU A 186 -12.38 15.71 -16.01
CA GLU A 186 -12.85 16.39 -17.20
C GLU A 186 -13.17 15.39 -18.33
N GLY A 187 -14.32 15.54 -18.95
CA GLY A 187 -14.78 14.67 -20.05
C GLY A 187 -15.42 13.35 -19.59
N TYR A 188 -15.61 13.16 -18.29
CA TYR A 188 -16.25 11.97 -17.72
C TYR A 188 -17.47 12.31 -16.89
N TYR A 189 -18.37 11.35 -16.75
CA TYR A 189 -19.46 11.48 -15.80
C TYR A 189 -18.93 11.38 -14.37
N PRO A 190 -19.37 12.27 -13.46
CA PRO A 190 -18.99 12.18 -12.06
C PRO A 190 -19.36 10.84 -11.44
N GLN A 191 -18.50 10.32 -10.60
CA GLN A 191 -18.74 9.13 -9.81
C GLN A 191 -18.57 9.46 -8.34
N GLU A 192 -19.38 8.87 -7.47
CA GLU A 192 -19.26 9.06 -6.04
C GLU A 192 -19.36 7.73 -5.30
N GLN A 193 -18.69 7.69 -4.16
CA GLN A 193 -18.71 6.55 -3.25
C GLN A 193 -18.68 7.05 -1.82
N THR A 194 -19.56 6.49 -0.99
CA THR A 194 -19.57 6.74 0.45
C THR A 194 -18.73 5.67 1.14
N LEU A 195 -17.82 6.10 2.00
CA LEU A 195 -16.87 5.27 2.72
C LEU A 195 -16.93 5.56 4.21
N GLU A 196 -16.78 4.52 5.01
CA GLU A 196 -16.57 4.63 6.46
C GLU A 196 -15.08 4.66 6.74
N VAL A 197 -14.62 5.68 7.44
CA VAL A 197 -13.25 5.80 7.94
C VAL A 197 -13.22 5.35 9.39
N LYS A 198 -12.27 4.48 9.72
CA LYS A 198 -11.97 4.03 11.07
C LYS A 198 -10.56 4.47 11.46
N ASN A 199 -10.31 4.51 12.76
CA ASN A 199 -8.96 4.66 13.25
C ASN A 199 -8.06 3.56 12.70
N ASN A 200 -6.81 3.90 12.45
CA ASN A 200 -5.77 2.92 12.12
C ASN A 200 -5.99 2.15 10.80
N GLU A 201 -6.86 2.65 9.92
CA GLU A 201 -7.20 1.99 8.65
C GLU A 201 -7.17 2.96 7.47
N ILE A 202 -6.89 2.41 6.29
CA ILE A 202 -7.14 3.10 5.01
C ILE A 202 -8.38 2.47 4.38
N SER A 203 -9.42 3.27 4.17
CA SER A 203 -10.60 2.87 3.39
C SER A 203 -10.35 3.13 1.90
N TYR A 204 -10.71 2.20 1.04
CA TYR A 204 -10.47 2.32 -0.40
C TYR A 204 -11.76 2.53 -1.19
N GLY A 205 -11.71 3.51 -2.12
CA GLY A 205 -12.77 3.85 -3.07
C GLY A 205 -12.39 3.62 -4.53
#